data_2946e731b7b89a1995c34f0c0202e8a0
#
_entry.id   2946e731b7b89a1995c34f0c0202e8a0
#
_cell.length_a   1.000
_cell.length_b   1.000
_cell.length_c   1.000
_cell.angle_alpha   90.00
_cell.angle_beta   90.00
_cell.angle_gamma   90.00
#
_symmetry.space_group_name_H-M   'P 1'
#
loop_
_entity.id
_entity.type
_entity.pdbx_description
1 polymer ?
#
loop_
_entity_poly.entity_id
_entity_poly.type
_entity_poly.pdbx_seq_one_letter_code
_entity_poly.pdbx_strand_id
1 'polypeptide(L)'
;ELAYAQYKNNKPDDAYSTINRFIKTNPLNPHVDYAYYLRGLINFDRTAGIIERTFSSQANNAQARRDQGYNLKSFDDFAELSRRFPDSAYASDARQRMIYLRNVLAQYEINVAEFYLRNKAYVASADRAQYVIEHYQESPQAGDALAIMCRSYLALGQKQQADQVRQVLVANYPDHPYLKDSKWPHSPSILRKMIPFSGHY
;
A
#
# COMPACT_ATOMS: atom_id res chain seq x y z
N GLU A 1 0.67 -20.30 21.16
CA GLU A 1 0.39 -21.57 20.43
C GLU A 1 -1.01 -21.58 19.84
N LEU A 2 -2.10 -21.32 20.61
CA LEU A 2 -3.48 -21.41 20.11
C LEU A 2 -3.73 -20.49 18.88
N ALA A 3 -3.33 -19.22 18.95
CA ALA A 3 -3.51 -18.29 17.83
C ALA A 3 -2.77 -18.75 16.56
N TYR A 4 -1.57 -19.31 16.72
CA TYR A 4 -0.82 -19.89 15.60
C TYR A 4 -1.53 -21.12 15.00
N ALA A 5 -2.02 -22.01 15.83
CA ALA A 5 -2.79 -23.16 15.36
C ALA A 5 -4.07 -22.76 14.61
N GLN A 6 -4.78 -21.73 15.11
CA GLN A 6 -5.96 -21.16 14.43
C GLN A 6 -5.58 -20.53 13.07
N TYR A 7 -4.49 -19.76 13.02
CA TYR A 7 -3.96 -19.19 11.79
C TYR A 7 -3.62 -20.27 10.76
N LYS A 8 -2.88 -21.31 11.16
CA LYS A 8 -2.53 -22.45 10.28
C LYS A 8 -3.73 -23.25 9.80
N ASN A 9 -4.80 -23.31 10.60
CA ASN A 9 -6.06 -23.95 10.24
C ASN A 9 -7.01 -23.03 9.44
N ASN A 10 -6.48 -21.92 8.86
CA ASN A 10 -7.25 -20.97 8.06
C ASN A 10 -8.48 -20.37 8.78
N LYS A 11 -8.30 -20.07 10.09
CA LYS A 11 -9.27 -19.38 10.94
C LYS A 11 -8.73 -18.00 11.35
N PRO A 12 -8.59 -17.06 10.41
CA PRO A 12 -7.89 -15.81 10.67
C PRO A 12 -8.61 -14.91 11.68
N ASP A 13 -9.95 -14.93 11.77
CA ASP A 13 -10.69 -14.11 12.73
C ASP A 13 -10.50 -14.61 14.16
N ASP A 14 -10.54 -15.93 14.37
CA ASP A 14 -10.27 -16.55 15.67
C ASP A 14 -8.82 -16.31 16.11
N ALA A 15 -7.88 -16.47 15.18
CA ALA A 15 -6.46 -16.24 15.42
C ALA A 15 -6.20 -14.77 15.81
N TYR A 16 -6.80 -13.82 15.08
CA TYR A 16 -6.67 -12.39 15.35
C TYR A 16 -7.25 -12.03 16.73
N SER A 17 -8.43 -12.53 17.05
CA SER A 17 -9.05 -12.34 18.37
C SER A 17 -8.20 -12.90 19.51
N THR A 18 -7.69 -14.12 19.34
CA THR A 18 -6.86 -14.81 20.34
C THR A 18 -5.56 -14.05 20.59
N ILE A 19 -4.86 -13.61 19.51
CA ILE A 19 -3.59 -12.90 19.63
C ILE A 19 -3.77 -11.50 20.23
N ASN A 20 -4.84 -10.78 19.88
CA ASN A 20 -5.16 -9.49 20.48
C ASN A 20 -5.40 -9.60 21.98
N ARG A 21 -6.15 -10.62 22.40
CA ARG A 21 -6.36 -10.90 23.83
C ARG A 21 -5.02 -11.16 24.53
N PHE A 22 -4.15 -11.98 23.94
CA PHE A 22 -2.83 -12.28 24.50
C PHE A 22 -1.99 -11.01 24.68
N ILE A 23 -1.87 -10.17 23.66
CA ILE A 23 -1.11 -8.90 23.73
C ILE A 23 -1.66 -8.00 24.83
N LYS A 24 -2.98 -7.91 24.97
CA LYS A 24 -3.64 -7.06 25.95
C LYS A 24 -3.45 -7.57 27.39
N THR A 25 -3.54 -8.88 27.60
CA THR A 25 -3.47 -9.49 28.94
C THR A 25 -2.05 -9.77 29.40
N ASN A 26 -1.09 -9.89 28.49
CA ASN A 26 0.30 -10.27 28.79
C ASN A 26 1.32 -9.33 28.10
N PRO A 27 1.25 -8.00 28.30
CA PRO A 27 2.07 -7.04 27.54
C PRO A 27 3.57 -7.13 27.84
N LEU A 28 3.96 -7.74 28.97
CA LEU A 28 5.35 -7.93 29.40
C LEU A 28 5.87 -9.36 29.16
N ASN A 29 5.10 -10.19 28.45
CA ASN A 29 5.54 -11.54 28.14
C ASN A 29 6.78 -11.52 27.22
N PRO A 30 7.81 -12.37 27.47
CA PRO A 30 9.00 -12.42 26.63
C PRO A 30 8.75 -12.69 25.14
N HIS A 31 7.60 -13.26 24.78
CA HIS A 31 7.21 -13.58 23.39
C HIS A 31 6.13 -12.61 22.84
N VAL A 32 5.98 -11.44 23.44
CA VAL A 32 4.98 -10.47 22.97
C VAL A 32 5.35 -9.89 21.60
N ASP A 33 6.63 -9.82 21.28
CA ASP A 33 7.14 -9.45 19.96
C ASP A 33 6.65 -10.42 18.87
N TYR A 34 6.74 -11.73 19.11
CA TYR A 34 6.14 -12.74 18.22
C TYR A 34 4.62 -12.56 18.08
N ALA A 35 3.94 -12.16 19.14
CA ALA A 35 2.50 -11.92 19.07
C ALA A 35 2.14 -10.75 18.14
N TYR A 36 2.89 -9.64 18.17
CA TYR A 36 2.73 -8.54 17.21
C TYR A 36 3.03 -9.00 15.79
N TYR A 37 4.11 -9.75 15.60
CA TYR A 37 4.47 -10.32 14.30
C TYR A 37 3.38 -11.22 13.73
N LEU A 38 2.88 -12.18 14.52
CA LEU A 38 1.81 -13.09 14.10
C LEU A 38 0.51 -12.34 13.78
N ARG A 39 0.19 -11.27 14.54
CA ARG A 39 -0.98 -10.43 14.25
C ARG A 39 -0.85 -9.72 12.90
N GLY A 40 0.32 -9.18 12.60
CA GLY A 40 0.65 -8.63 11.29
C GLY A 40 0.52 -9.65 10.17
N LEU A 41 1.07 -10.88 10.36
CA LEU A 41 0.97 -11.97 9.38
C LEU A 41 -0.48 -12.37 9.09
N ILE A 42 -1.33 -12.51 10.12
CA ILE A 42 -2.74 -12.86 9.94
C ILE A 42 -3.44 -11.89 8.99
N ASN A 43 -3.20 -10.57 9.14
CA ASN A 43 -3.78 -9.58 8.25
C ASN A 43 -3.09 -9.53 6.89
N PHE A 44 -1.78 -9.74 6.84
CA PHE A 44 -1.00 -9.80 5.60
C PHE A 44 -1.50 -10.91 4.67
N ASP A 45 -1.69 -12.12 5.19
CA ASP A 45 -2.11 -13.26 4.38
C ASP A 45 -3.56 -13.18 3.94
N ARG A 46 -4.42 -12.46 4.68
CA ARG A 46 -5.78 -12.13 4.22
C ARG A 46 -5.77 -11.39 2.90
N THR A 47 -4.74 -10.60 2.63
CA THR A 47 -4.62 -9.77 1.42
C THR A 47 -3.78 -10.43 0.32
N ALA A 48 -2.82 -11.29 0.66
CA ALA A 48 -1.95 -11.95 -0.32
C ALA A 48 -2.72 -12.82 -1.33
N GLY A 49 -3.75 -13.55 -0.87
CA GLY A 49 -4.63 -14.33 -1.76
C GLY A 49 -5.59 -13.48 -2.63
N ILE A 50 -5.67 -12.19 -2.38
CA ILE A 50 -6.59 -11.25 -3.03
C ILE A 50 -5.85 -10.40 -4.05
N ILE A 51 -4.57 -10.10 -3.85
CA ILE A 51 -3.74 -9.39 -4.83
C ILE A 51 -3.76 -10.14 -6.17
N GLU A 52 -3.68 -11.45 -6.14
CA GLU A 52 -3.82 -12.30 -7.32
C GLU A 52 -5.20 -12.19 -7.99
N ARG A 53 -6.27 -11.93 -7.22
CA ARG A 53 -7.65 -11.74 -7.72
C ARG A 53 -7.97 -10.29 -8.11
N THR A 54 -7.36 -9.30 -7.47
CA THR A 54 -7.60 -7.87 -7.77
C THR A 54 -6.95 -7.44 -9.08
N PHE A 55 -5.92 -8.16 -9.51
CA PHE A 55 -5.34 -8.01 -10.85
C PHE A 55 -6.20 -8.65 -11.95
N SER A 56 -7.16 -9.52 -11.64
CA SER A 56 -8.20 -9.98 -12.55
C SER A 56 -9.42 -9.05 -12.40
N SER A 57 -9.55 -8.14 -13.28
CA SER A 57 -10.57 -7.14 -13.69
C SER A 57 -11.99 -7.08 -13.07
N GLN A 58 -12.29 -7.66 -11.90
CA GLN A 58 -13.65 -7.71 -11.32
C GLN A 58 -13.70 -7.55 -9.80
N ALA A 59 -12.74 -6.86 -9.16
CA ALA A 59 -12.85 -6.58 -7.73
C ALA A 59 -13.99 -5.56 -7.48
N ASN A 60 -15.04 -5.98 -6.78
CA ASN A 60 -16.06 -5.08 -6.27
C ASN A 60 -15.41 -4.03 -5.37
N ASN A 61 -15.78 -2.74 -5.52
CA ASN A 61 -15.24 -1.63 -4.73
C ASN A 61 -15.28 -1.88 -3.21
N ALA A 62 -16.27 -2.64 -2.71
CA ALA A 62 -16.40 -3.01 -1.31
C ALA A 62 -15.30 -3.99 -0.86
N GLN A 63 -14.89 -4.91 -1.72
CA GLN A 63 -13.83 -5.87 -1.43
C GLN A 63 -12.47 -5.16 -1.40
N ALA A 64 -12.16 -4.34 -2.41
CA ALA A 64 -10.94 -3.54 -2.48
C ALA A 64 -10.75 -2.66 -1.23
N ARG A 65 -11.81 -2.02 -0.73
CA ARG A 65 -11.77 -1.23 0.51
C ARG A 65 -11.50 -2.07 1.74
N ARG A 66 -12.04 -3.29 1.82
CA ARG A 66 -11.83 -4.22 2.94
C ARG A 66 -10.39 -4.70 2.97
N ASP A 67 -9.83 -4.99 1.81
CA ASP A 67 -8.45 -5.44 1.62
C ASP A 67 -7.46 -4.35 2.03
N GLN A 68 -7.75 -3.08 1.70
CA GLN A 68 -6.99 -1.93 2.18
C GLN A 68 -7.00 -1.84 3.71
N GLY A 69 -8.13 -2.11 4.35
CA GLY A 69 -8.21 -2.14 5.81
C GLY A 69 -7.32 -3.19 6.46
N TYR A 70 -7.16 -4.36 5.83
CA TYR A 70 -6.23 -5.38 6.32
C TYR A 70 -4.77 -5.03 6.04
N ASN A 71 -4.46 -4.43 4.88
CA ASN A 71 -3.12 -3.95 4.56
C ASN A 71 -2.65 -2.89 5.57
N LEU A 72 -3.49 -1.92 5.90
CA LEU A 72 -3.20 -0.89 6.90
C LEU A 72 -2.97 -1.51 8.28
N LYS A 73 -3.86 -2.40 8.74
CA LYS A 73 -3.70 -3.08 10.03
C LYS A 73 -2.41 -3.90 10.09
N SER A 74 -2.08 -4.60 9.01
CA SER A 74 -0.84 -5.37 8.92
C SER A 74 0.39 -4.46 9.00
N PHE A 75 0.36 -3.32 8.28
CA PHE A 75 1.42 -2.32 8.32
C PHE A 75 1.61 -1.77 9.74
N ASP A 76 0.50 -1.39 10.40
CA ASP A 76 0.53 -0.86 11.77
C ASP A 76 1.10 -1.89 12.77
N ASP A 77 0.73 -3.16 12.63
CA ASP A 77 1.22 -4.24 13.51
C ASP A 77 2.73 -4.46 13.34
N PHE A 78 3.24 -4.46 12.09
CA PHE A 78 4.67 -4.57 11.83
C PHE A 78 5.44 -3.31 12.22
N ALA A 79 4.84 -2.13 12.07
CA ALA A 79 5.42 -0.88 12.54
C ALA A 79 5.54 -0.86 14.07
N GLU A 80 4.50 -1.28 14.78
CA GLU A 80 4.50 -1.38 16.24
C GLU A 80 5.55 -2.39 16.74
N LEU A 81 5.66 -3.55 16.09
CA LEU A 81 6.74 -4.52 16.35
C LEU A 81 8.12 -3.86 16.19
N SER A 82 8.36 -3.25 15.04
CA SER A 82 9.69 -2.66 14.72
C SER A 82 10.06 -1.53 15.65
N ARG A 83 9.07 -0.75 16.13
CA ARG A 83 9.26 0.37 17.04
C ARG A 83 9.52 -0.10 18.47
N ARG A 84 8.75 -1.07 18.97
CA ARG A 84 8.83 -1.52 20.37
C ARG A 84 9.90 -2.56 20.60
N PHE A 85 10.19 -3.37 19.59
CA PHE A 85 11.11 -4.51 19.68
C PHE A 85 12.10 -4.49 18.51
N PRO A 86 12.95 -3.45 18.40
CA PRO A 86 13.86 -3.29 17.26
C PRO A 86 14.85 -4.45 17.09
N ASP A 87 15.20 -5.11 18.20
CA ASP A 87 16.13 -6.25 18.24
C ASP A 87 15.42 -7.60 18.14
N SER A 88 14.12 -7.63 17.95
CA SER A 88 13.37 -8.88 17.74
C SER A 88 13.86 -9.60 16.49
N ALA A 89 13.95 -10.93 16.57
CA ALA A 89 14.27 -11.79 15.43
C ALA A 89 13.31 -11.59 14.23
N TYR A 90 12.10 -11.08 14.50
CA TYR A 90 11.06 -10.83 13.49
C TYR A 90 11.13 -9.43 12.88
N ALA A 91 11.91 -8.50 13.46
CA ALA A 91 11.91 -7.10 13.06
C ALA A 91 12.43 -6.89 11.62
N SER A 92 13.37 -7.70 11.15
CA SER A 92 13.90 -7.61 9.79
C SER A 92 12.85 -7.98 8.74
N ASP A 93 12.16 -9.10 8.92
CA ASP A 93 11.08 -9.54 8.02
C ASP A 93 9.89 -8.57 8.08
N ALA A 94 9.52 -8.10 9.27
CA ALA A 94 8.47 -7.10 9.43
C ALA A 94 8.74 -5.83 8.61
N ARG A 95 9.98 -5.30 8.63
CA ARG A 95 10.36 -4.12 7.83
C ARG A 95 10.24 -4.38 6.32
N GLN A 96 10.62 -5.56 5.84
CA GLN A 96 10.45 -5.89 4.41
C GLN A 96 8.98 -5.96 4.02
N ARG A 97 8.13 -6.54 4.86
CA ARG A 97 6.68 -6.58 4.64
C ARG A 97 6.05 -5.18 4.67
N MET A 98 6.55 -4.30 5.54
CA MET A 98 6.10 -2.90 5.56
C MET A 98 6.42 -2.18 4.25
N ILE A 99 7.62 -2.38 3.67
CA ILE A 99 7.96 -1.82 2.35
C ILE A 99 6.99 -2.32 1.29
N TYR A 100 6.71 -3.63 1.27
CA TYR A 100 5.76 -4.22 0.34
C TYR A 100 4.35 -3.63 0.52
N LEU A 101 3.83 -3.59 1.75
CA LEU A 101 2.52 -3.05 2.07
C LEU A 101 2.39 -1.57 1.68
N ARG A 102 3.42 -0.76 1.97
CA ARG A 102 3.48 0.65 1.54
C ARG A 102 3.31 0.77 0.03
N ASN A 103 4.03 -0.05 -0.73
CA ASN A 103 3.95 0.00 -2.20
C ASN A 103 2.57 -0.43 -2.72
N VAL A 104 1.95 -1.43 -2.09
CA VAL A 104 0.57 -1.87 -2.42
C VAL A 104 -0.45 -0.77 -2.11
N LEU A 105 -0.32 -0.12 -0.95
CA LEU A 105 -1.18 0.99 -0.54
C LEU A 105 -1.04 2.18 -1.49
N ALA A 106 0.19 2.57 -1.83
CA ALA A 106 0.46 3.63 -2.80
C ALA A 106 -0.14 3.30 -4.18
N GLN A 107 0.03 2.08 -4.66
CA GLN A 107 -0.52 1.67 -5.96
C GLN A 107 -2.05 1.73 -5.99
N TYR A 108 -2.70 1.37 -4.89
CA TYR A 108 -4.16 1.51 -4.79
C TYR A 108 -4.59 2.98 -4.96
N GLU A 109 -3.94 3.91 -4.25
CA GLU A 109 -4.26 5.34 -4.35
C GLU A 109 -4.01 5.88 -5.76
N ILE A 110 -2.94 5.45 -6.44
CA ILE A 110 -2.68 5.78 -7.85
C ILE A 110 -3.80 5.27 -8.75
N ASN A 111 -4.24 4.03 -8.60
CA ASN A 111 -5.32 3.47 -9.40
C ASN A 111 -6.62 4.27 -9.22
N VAL A 112 -6.90 4.71 -7.98
CA VAL A 112 -8.07 5.57 -7.68
C VAL A 112 -7.89 6.97 -8.28
N ALA A 113 -6.70 7.55 -8.18
CA ALA A 113 -6.38 8.86 -8.76
C ALA A 113 -6.54 8.84 -10.29
N GLU A 114 -6.02 7.81 -10.96
CA GLU A 114 -6.20 7.61 -12.40
C GLU A 114 -7.67 7.42 -12.80
N PHE A 115 -8.44 6.68 -12.01
CA PHE A 115 -9.88 6.53 -12.24
C PHE A 115 -10.56 7.91 -12.24
N TYR A 116 -10.28 8.75 -11.24
CA TYR A 116 -10.83 10.11 -11.17
C TYR A 116 -10.33 10.98 -12.33
N LEU A 117 -9.05 10.87 -12.70
CA LEU A 117 -8.48 11.61 -13.82
C LEU A 117 -9.22 11.29 -15.15
N ARG A 118 -9.46 10.00 -15.43
CA ARG A 118 -10.20 9.55 -16.60
C ARG A 118 -11.66 10.06 -16.61
N ASN A 119 -12.27 10.13 -15.44
CA ASN A 119 -13.64 10.66 -15.27
C ASN A 119 -13.70 12.20 -15.14
N LYS A 120 -12.59 12.92 -15.40
CA LYS A 120 -12.48 14.37 -15.33
C LYS A 120 -12.78 14.97 -13.94
N ALA A 121 -12.75 14.15 -12.90
CA ALA A 121 -12.87 14.59 -11.50
C ALA A 121 -11.50 15.04 -10.97
N TYR A 122 -10.97 16.12 -11.55
CA TYR A 122 -9.57 16.53 -11.39
C TYR A 122 -9.18 16.89 -9.96
N VAL A 123 -10.08 17.48 -9.17
CA VAL A 123 -9.82 17.78 -7.76
C VAL A 123 -9.61 16.48 -6.99
N ALA A 124 -10.55 15.52 -7.09
CA ALA A 124 -10.44 14.23 -6.41
C ALA A 124 -9.22 13.44 -6.89
N SER A 125 -8.84 13.58 -8.17
CA SER A 125 -7.62 12.96 -8.71
C SER A 125 -6.36 13.54 -8.07
N ALA A 126 -6.26 14.87 -7.99
CA ALA A 126 -5.14 15.55 -7.35
C ALA A 126 -5.02 15.20 -5.87
N ASP A 127 -6.14 15.18 -5.13
CA ASP A 127 -6.17 14.86 -3.70
C ASP A 127 -5.65 13.43 -3.44
N ARG A 128 -6.06 12.45 -4.26
CA ARG A 128 -5.57 11.07 -4.13
C ARG A 128 -4.08 10.95 -4.45
N ALA A 129 -3.61 11.62 -5.48
CA ALA A 129 -2.20 11.64 -5.83
C ALA A 129 -1.37 12.38 -4.75
N GLN A 130 -1.87 13.48 -4.21
CA GLN A 130 -1.24 14.20 -3.10
C GLN A 130 -1.11 13.30 -1.86
N TYR A 131 -2.13 12.50 -1.54
CA TYR A 131 -2.08 11.55 -0.44
C TYR A 131 -0.90 10.57 -0.55
N VAL A 132 -0.55 10.14 -1.77
CA VAL A 132 0.64 9.29 -2.00
C VAL A 132 1.93 10.03 -1.65
N ILE A 133 2.04 11.31 -2.02
CA ILE A 133 3.23 12.13 -1.72
C ILE A 133 3.36 12.38 -0.21
N GLU A 134 2.25 12.54 0.49
CA GLU A 134 2.24 12.82 1.94
C GLU A 134 2.52 11.56 2.78
N HIS A 135 2.02 10.40 2.37
CA HIS A 135 2.05 9.19 3.19
C HIS A 135 2.95 8.07 2.63
N TYR A 136 3.24 8.08 1.33
CA TYR A 136 3.97 6.99 0.64
C TYR A 136 5.09 7.51 -0.27
N GLN A 137 5.71 8.63 0.07
CA GLN A 137 6.73 9.31 -0.76
C GLN A 137 7.92 8.43 -1.17
N GLU A 138 8.27 7.43 -0.34
CA GLU A 138 9.34 6.47 -0.64
C GLU A 138 8.88 5.30 -1.52
N SER A 139 7.62 5.31 -1.98
CA SER A 139 7.12 4.26 -2.87
C SER A 139 7.54 4.52 -4.32
N PRO A 140 7.69 3.48 -5.14
CA PRO A 140 7.92 3.64 -6.58
C PRO A 140 6.84 4.46 -7.30
N GLN A 141 5.66 4.60 -6.70
CA GLN A 141 4.49 5.31 -7.22
C GLN A 141 4.56 6.83 -7.06
N ALA A 142 5.52 7.36 -6.32
CA ALA A 142 5.59 8.79 -6.05
C ALA A 142 5.79 9.63 -7.34
N GLY A 143 6.53 9.12 -8.33
CA GLY A 143 6.64 9.75 -9.64
C GLY A 143 5.30 9.83 -10.38
N ASP A 144 4.54 8.73 -10.38
CA ASP A 144 3.20 8.67 -10.98
C ASP A 144 2.24 9.65 -10.28
N ALA A 145 2.31 9.75 -8.95
CA ALA A 145 1.51 10.70 -8.18
C ALA A 145 1.77 12.13 -8.60
N LEU A 146 3.04 12.55 -8.68
CA LEU A 146 3.41 13.90 -9.14
C LEU A 146 2.90 14.17 -10.58
N ALA A 147 3.01 13.19 -11.48
CA ALA A 147 2.52 13.32 -12.85
C ALA A 147 1.00 13.50 -12.91
N ILE A 148 0.24 12.75 -12.10
CA ILE A 148 -1.21 12.88 -12.00
C ILE A 148 -1.61 14.23 -11.44
N MET A 149 -0.93 14.72 -10.40
CA MET A 149 -1.14 16.05 -9.84
C MET A 149 -0.91 17.14 -10.91
N CYS A 150 0.20 17.08 -11.67
CA CYS A 150 0.46 17.99 -12.77
C CYS A 150 -0.70 18.04 -13.76
N ARG A 151 -1.17 16.89 -14.23
CA ARG A 151 -2.29 16.81 -15.17
C ARG A 151 -3.58 17.36 -14.60
N SER A 152 -3.88 17.03 -13.36
CA SER A 152 -5.08 17.49 -12.67
C SER A 152 -5.09 19.01 -12.52
N TYR A 153 -3.98 19.61 -12.07
CA TYR A 153 -3.86 21.07 -11.93
C TYR A 153 -3.92 21.80 -13.27
N LEU A 154 -3.29 21.26 -14.33
CA LEU A 154 -3.40 21.84 -15.68
C LEU A 154 -4.86 21.81 -16.17
N ALA A 155 -5.58 20.71 -15.95
CA ALA A 155 -6.98 20.61 -16.35
C ALA A 155 -7.92 21.54 -15.55
N LEU A 156 -7.54 21.89 -14.32
CA LEU A 156 -8.22 22.88 -13.47
C LEU A 156 -7.83 24.32 -13.79
N GLY A 157 -6.89 24.55 -14.72
CA GLY A 157 -6.37 25.89 -15.02
C GLY A 157 -5.38 26.46 -13.99
N GLN A 158 -4.98 25.64 -13.01
CA GLN A 158 -4.06 26.00 -11.92
C GLN A 158 -2.60 25.85 -12.36
N LYS A 159 -2.17 26.68 -13.28
CA LYS A 159 -0.84 26.61 -13.93
C LYS A 159 0.31 26.68 -12.93
N GLN A 160 0.22 27.60 -11.96
CA GLN A 160 1.28 27.78 -10.97
C GLN A 160 1.53 26.51 -10.15
N GLN A 161 0.47 25.86 -9.67
CA GLN A 161 0.58 24.61 -8.92
C GLN A 161 1.13 23.48 -9.80
N ALA A 162 0.67 23.39 -11.04
CA ALA A 162 1.16 22.42 -12.01
C ALA A 162 2.67 22.59 -12.26
N ASP A 163 3.16 23.82 -12.42
CA ASP A 163 4.58 24.12 -12.64
C ASP A 163 5.42 23.75 -11.41
N GLN A 164 4.95 24.07 -10.20
CA GLN A 164 5.63 23.68 -8.95
C GLN A 164 5.78 22.16 -8.83
N VAL A 165 4.69 21.41 -9.03
CA VAL A 165 4.73 19.95 -8.96
C VAL A 165 5.60 19.37 -10.07
N ARG A 166 5.57 19.97 -11.28
CA ARG A 166 6.43 19.55 -12.38
C ARG A 166 7.91 19.74 -12.09
N GLN A 167 8.30 20.82 -11.42
CA GLN A 167 9.69 21.04 -11.00
C GLN A 167 10.15 19.90 -10.05
N VAL A 168 9.30 19.50 -9.10
CA VAL A 168 9.60 18.38 -8.19
C VAL A 168 9.73 17.07 -8.98
N LEU A 169 8.83 16.84 -9.95
CA LEU A 169 8.87 15.63 -10.79
C LEU A 169 10.17 15.57 -11.60
N VAL A 170 10.57 16.66 -12.26
CA VAL A 170 11.79 16.73 -13.06
C VAL A 170 13.04 16.52 -12.19
N ALA A 171 13.06 17.10 -10.99
CA ALA A 171 14.21 17.02 -10.09
C ALA A 171 14.42 15.59 -9.53
N ASN A 172 13.33 14.87 -9.21
CA ASN A 172 13.41 13.56 -8.54
C ASN A 172 13.22 12.38 -9.51
N TYR A 173 12.51 12.59 -10.62
CA TYR A 173 12.13 11.52 -11.59
C TYR A 173 12.34 12.02 -13.03
N PRO A 174 13.58 12.38 -13.45
CA PRO A 174 13.85 13.01 -14.75
C PRO A 174 13.45 12.14 -15.96
N ASP A 175 13.43 10.82 -15.78
CA ASP A 175 13.06 9.88 -16.84
C ASP A 175 11.58 9.47 -16.81
N HIS A 176 10.75 10.10 -15.99
CA HIS A 176 9.35 9.73 -15.89
C HIS A 176 8.62 9.87 -17.25
N PRO A 177 7.83 8.87 -17.68
CA PRO A 177 7.18 8.86 -19.00
C PRO A 177 6.32 10.10 -19.29
N TYR A 178 5.68 10.67 -18.28
CA TYR A 178 4.87 11.89 -18.42
C TYR A 178 5.67 13.08 -18.96
N LEU A 179 6.98 13.18 -18.67
CA LEU A 179 7.82 14.28 -19.14
C LEU A 179 8.09 14.21 -20.65
N LYS A 180 8.01 12.99 -21.22
CA LYS A 180 8.19 12.71 -22.65
C LYS A 180 6.87 12.69 -23.40
N ASP A 181 5.77 12.36 -22.73
CA ASP A 181 4.43 12.23 -23.30
C ASP A 181 3.35 12.75 -22.35
N SER A 182 2.83 13.93 -22.65
CA SER A 182 1.78 14.57 -21.86
C SER A 182 0.44 13.82 -21.85
N LYS A 183 0.26 12.81 -22.71
CA LYS A 183 -0.94 11.93 -22.72
C LYS A 183 -0.85 10.78 -21.72
N TRP A 184 0.31 10.60 -21.06
CA TRP A 184 0.42 9.64 -19.96
C TRP A 184 -0.61 9.95 -18.83
N PRO A 185 -1.21 8.98 -18.14
CA PRO A 185 -1.05 7.56 -18.34
C PRO A 185 -1.86 7.06 -19.56
N HIS A 186 -1.22 6.25 -20.36
CA HIS A 186 -1.93 5.50 -21.39
C HIS A 186 -2.65 4.34 -20.71
N SER A 187 -3.88 4.10 -21.10
CA SER A 187 -4.78 3.00 -20.67
C SER A 187 -4.11 1.70 -20.14
N PRO A 188 -4.78 0.85 -19.37
CA PRO A 188 -4.30 -0.01 -18.29
C PRO A 188 -3.33 -1.17 -18.59
N SER A 189 -2.50 -1.08 -19.63
CA SER A 189 -1.46 -2.09 -19.93
C SER A 189 -0.28 -2.12 -18.92
N ILE A 190 -0.22 -1.18 -17.97
CA ILE A 190 0.87 -1.07 -16.96
C ILE A 190 0.74 -2.10 -15.84
N LEU A 191 -0.43 -2.71 -15.65
CA LEU A 191 -0.67 -3.79 -14.69
C LEU A 191 0.23 -5.03 -14.89
N ARG A 192 0.91 -5.15 -16.03
CA ARG A 192 1.70 -6.33 -16.39
C ARG A 192 3.15 -6.29 -15.91
N LYS A 193 3.65 -5.15 -15.40
CA LYS A 193 5.07 -4.97 -15.04
C LYS A 193 5.42 -5.14 -13.56
N MET A 194 4.45 -5.40 -12.68
CA MET A 194 4.67 -5.37 -11.23
C MET A 194 4.42 -6.72 -10.52
N ILE A 195 4.78 -7.84 -11.14
CA ILE A 195 4.91 -9.12 -10.41
C ILE A 195 6.41 -9.48 -10.34
N PRO A 196 7.16 -8.98 -9.33
CA PRO A 196 8.54 -9.42 -9.16
C PRO A 196 8.68 -10.73 -8.35
N PHE A 197 7.58 -11.36 -7.95
CA PHE A 197 7.61 -12.57 -7.12
C PHE A 197 6.73 -13.71 -7.67
N SER A 198 6.96 -14.11 -8.93
CA SER A 198 6.62 -15.45 -9.38
C SER A 198 7.87 -16.34 -9.35
N GLY A 199 8.44 -16.52 -8.19
CA GLY A 199 9.58 -17.39 -7.94
C GLY A 199 9.14 -18.45 -6.93
N HIS A 200 8.83 -19.60 -7.42
CA HIS A 200 8.86 -20.94 -6.83
C HIS A 200 9.08 -21.03 -5.30
N TYR A 201 8.04 -21.49 -4.61
CA TYR A 201 8.18 -22.42 -3.50
C TYR A 201 7.26 -23.62 -3.74
#